data_03e819f560b6d715ea9eb3c32afa0796
#
_entry.id   03e819f560b6d715ea9eb3c32afa0796
#
_cell.length_a   1.000
_cell.length_b   1.000
_cell.length_c   1.000
_cell.angle_alpha   90.00
_cell.angle_beta   90.00
_cell.angle_gamma   90.00
#
_symmetry.space_group_name_H-M   'P 1'
#
loop_
_entity.id
_entity.type
_entity.pdbx_description
1 polymer ?
#
loop_
_entity_poly.entity_id
_entity_poly.type
_entity_poly.pdbx_seq_one_letter_code
_entity_poly.pdbx_strand_id
1 'polypeptide(L)'
;MDYLLEVEDKAAYLASTHYIDWQHPLILAKAEELFAGCDTELEKIKAAFTFVRDSIPHSGDIQSHKITHTASEALAEGEGVCYVKSMLLAALLRSQGIAAGLCYQRLARANDHIIHALNGIYLSDMQKWVRVDARGNLPGKEAEFYVDAPDKEQLVFIIRPEMDEVDYPTIYAEPPMVTTKVLEENTDCAEVLKCKLPAYL
;
A
#
# COMPACT_ATOMS: atom_id res chain seq x y z
N MET A 1 1.75 -0.22 -18.74
CA MET A 1 3.11 -0.64 -18.33
C MET A 1 3.05 -2.13 -18.09
N ASP A 2 4.06 -2.90 -18.53
CA ASP A 2 4.14 -4.32 -18.17
C ASP A 2 4.86 -4.41 -16.83
N TYR A 3 4.18 -4.94 -15.81
CA TYR A 3 4.75 -5.09 -14.49
C TYR A 3 5.62 -6.35 -14.43
N LEU A 4 6.70 -6.28 -13.66
CA LEU A 4 7.55 -7.41 -13.33
C LEU A 4 7.10 -7.97 -11.97
N LEU A 5 6.90 -9.26 -11.87
CA LEU A 5 6.64 -9.89 -10.58
C LEU A 5 7.97 -10.24 -9.92
N GLU A 6 8.14 -9.89 -8.63
CA GLU A 6 9.30 -10.34 -7.84
C GLU A 6 9.35 -11.86 -7.77
N VAL A 7 8.18 -12.49 -7.61
CA VAL A 7 7.99 -13.93 -7.58
C VAL A 7 6.97 -14.31 -8.63
N GLU A 8 7.31 -15.22 -9.53
CA GLU A 8 6.43 -15.69 -10.62
C GLU A 8 5.15 -16.36 -10.09
N ASP A 9 5.26 -17.09 -8.94
CA ASP A 9 4.13 -17.78 -8.34
C ASP A 9 3.15 -16.79 -7.68
N LYS A 10 1.96 -16.69 -8.24
CA LYS A 10 0.89 -15.85 -7.71
C LYS A 10 0.50 -16.20 -6.27
N ALA A 11 0.74 -17.42 -5.81
CA ALA A 11 0.47 -17.83 -4.43
C ALA A 11 1.26 -16.97 -3.41
N ALA A 12 2.42 -16.46 -3.79
CA ALA A 12 3.19 -15.55 -2.93
C ALA A 12 2.41 -14.26 -2.59
N TYR A 13 1.57 -13.79 -3.51
CA TYR A 13 0.74 -12.59 -3.35
C TYR A 13 -0.59 -12.84 -2.64
N LEU A 14 -0.80 -14.07 -2.16
CA LEU A 14 -1.92 -14.49 -1.30
C LEU A 14 -1.45 -14.91 0.11
N ALA A 15 -0.15 -15.06 0.30
CA ALA A 15 0.42 -15.55 1.55
C ALA A 15 0.18 -14.54 2.71
N SER A 16 -0.04 -15.10 3.91
CA SER A 16 0.07 -14.34 5.16
C SER A 16 1.51 -14.41 5.63
N THR A 17 2.09 -13.28 5.96
CA THR A 17 3.51 -13.16 6.31
C THR A 17 3.66 -12.36 7.60
N HIS A 18 4.89 -12.06 8.00
CA HIS A 18 5.11 -11.25 9.21
C HIS A 18 4.52 -9.84 9.07
N TYR A 19 4.73 -9.19 7.92
CA TYR A 19 4.31 -7.79 7.72
C TYR A 19 2.88 -7.68 7.16
N ILE A 20 2.49 -8.64 6.31
CA ILE A 20 1.17 -8.72 5.69
C ILE A 20 0.39 -9.85 6.38
N ASP A 21 0.15 -9.68 7.66
CA ASP A 21 -0.34 -10.67 8.61
C ASP A 21 -1.87 -10.83 8.56
N TRP A 22 -2.42 -11.12 7.36
CA TRP A 22 -3.86 -11.14 7.14
C TRP A 22 -4.62 -12.20 7.96
N GLN A 23 -3.93 -13.23 8.48
CA GLN A 23 -4.53 -14.21 9.40
C GLN A 23 -4.70 -13.67 10.84
N HIS A 24 -4.20 -12.47 11.12
CA HIS A 24 -4.39 -11.84 12.42
C HIS A 24 -5.89 -11.59 12.70
N PRO A 25 -6.41 -11.91 13.92
CA PRO A 25 -7.83 -11.80 14.21
C PRO A 25 -8.44 -10.42 13.95
N LEU A 26 -7.70 -9.34 14.14
CA LEU A 26 -8.17 -7.97 13.83
C LEU A 26 -8.41 -7.77 12.34
N ILE A 27 -7.51 -8.28 11.50
CA ILE A 27 -7.65 -8.19 10.03
C ILE A 27 -8.86 -9.00 9.57
N LEU A 28 -9.01 -10.23 10.07
CA LEU A 28 -10.15 -11.09 9.71
C LEU A 28 -11.48 -10.46 10.13
N ALA A 29 -11.57 -9.94 11.35
CA ALA A 29 -12.78 -9.27 11.83
C ALA A 29 -13.11 -8.01 11.00
N LYS A 30 -12.10 -7.20 10.66
CA LYS A 30 -12.30 -6.02 9.80
C LYS A 30 -12.69 -6.42 8.38
N ALA A 31 -12.12 -7.47 7.83
CA ALA A 31 -12.48 -7.97 6.51
C ALA A 31 -13.94 -8.47 6.48
N GLU A 32 -14.39 -9.20 7.50
CA GLU A 32 -15.78 -9.62 7.62
C GLU A 32 -16.75 -8.43 7.65
N GLU A 33 -16.45 -7.42 8.47
CA GLU A 33 -17.24 -6.18 8.53
C GLU A 33 -17.26 -5.43 7.18
N LEU A 34 -16.08 -5.25 6.60
CA LEU A 34 -15.89 -4.38 5.43
C LEU A 34 -16.50 -4.97 4.15
N PHE A 35 -16.46 -6.30 4.03
CA PHE A 35 -16.91 -7.00 2.83
C PHE A 35 -18.34 -7.57 2.96
N ALA A 36 -19.01 -7.34 4.10
CA ALA A 36 -20.42 -7.65 4.26
C ALA A 36 -21.23 -6.87 3.22
N GLY A 37 -21.82 -7.57 2.24
CA GLY A 37 -22.59 -6.95 1.15
C GLY A 37 -21.78 -6.57 -0.09
N CYS A 38 -20.51 -6.97 -0.19
CA CYS A 38 -19.76 -6.93 -1.43
C CYS A 38 -19.92 -8.27 -2.17
N ASP A 39 -20.60 -8.25 -3.32
CA ASP A 39 -20.88 -9.44 -4.11
C ASP A 39 -19.77 -9.77 -5.12
N THR A 40 -18.99 -8.77 -5.53
CA THR A 40 -17.96 -8.89 -6.56
C THR A 40 -16.55 -8.61 -6.03
N GLU A 41 -15.53 -9.13 -6.75
CA GLU A 41 -14.12 -8.83 -6.48
C GLU A 41 -13.84 -7.31 -6.52
N LEU A 42 -14.39 -6.61 -7.51
CA LEU A 42 -14.18 -5.18 -7.69
C LEU A 42 -14.79 -4.35 -6.54
N GLU A 43 -15.96 -4.75 -6.04
CA GLU A 43 -16.57 -4.12 -4.87
C GLU A 43 -15.72 -4.30 -3.61
N LYS A 44 -15.15 -5.50 -3.40
CA LYS A 44 -14.22 -5.75 -2.29
C LYS A 44 -12.95 -4.90 -2.41
N ILE A 45 -12.36 -4.82 -3.61
CA ILE A 45 -11.19 -3.97 -3.85
C ILE A 45 -11.53 -2.50 -3.54
N LYS A 46 -12.68 -2.01 -4.03
CA LYS A 46 -13.14 -0.64 -3.78
C LYS A 46 -13.35 -0.37 -2.29
N ALA A 47 -13.99 -1.28 -1.58
CA ALA A 47 -14.26 -1.15 -0.14
C ALA A 47 -12.94 -1.10 0.65
N ALA A 48 -12.02 -2.05 0.41
CA ALA A 48 -10.72 -2.08 1.07
C ALA A 48 -9.88 -0.83 0.75
N PHE A 49 -9.80 -0.45 -0.51
CA PHE A 49 -9.08 0.74 -0.96
C PHE A 49 -9.63 2.01 -0.27
N THR A 50 -10.95 2.20 -0.30
CA THR A 50 -11.60 3.38 0.28
C THR A 50 -11.38 3.42 1.80
N PHE A 51 -11.53 2.27 2.48
CA PHE A 51 -11.28 2.18 3.92
C PHE A 51 -9.84 2.58 4.27
N VAL A 52 -8.83 1.98 3.63
CA VAL A 52 -7.43 2.27 3.94
C VAL A 52 -7.05 3.71 3.56
N ARG A 53 -7.57 4.21 2.42
CA ARG A 53 -7.32 5.59 1.99
C ARG A 53 -7.86 6.62 2.97
N ASP A 54 -9.14 6.46 3.38
CA ASP A 54 -9.90 7.52 4.02
C ASP A 54 -10.00 7.34 5.55
N SER A 55 -9.99 6.09 6.07
CA SER A 55 -10.18 5.82 7.49
C SER A 55 -8.88 5.55 8.26
N ILE A 56 -7.76 5.33 7.53
CA ILE A 56 -6.43 5.17 8.11
C ILE A 56 -5.58 6.39 7.70
N PRO A 57 -5.53 7.46 8.48
CA PRO A 57 -4.74 8.64 8.14
C PRO A 57 -3.26 8.31 7.99
N HIS A 58 -2.59 9.01 7.07
CA HIS A 58 -1.14 8.90 6.95
C HIS A 58 -0.48 9.60 8.13
N SER A 59 0.43 8.90 8.83
CA SER A 59 1.07 9.42 10.07
C SER A 59 1.72 10.80 9.88
N GLY A 60 2.24 11.09 8.69
CA GLY A 60 2.80 12.42 8.38
C GLY A 60 1.76 13.53 8.30
N ASP A 61 0.54 13.23 7.86
CA ASP A 61 -0.52 14.25 7.70
C ASP A 61 -1.07 14.68 9.07
N ILE A 62 -1.08 13.75 10.02
CA ILE A 62 -1.51 14.00 11.41
C ILE A 62 -0.37 14.30 12.36
N GLN A 63 0.86 14.42 11.85
CA GLN A 63 2.07 14.69 12.62
C GLN A 63 2.31 13.71 13.77
N SER A 64 2.00 12.43 13.53
CA SER A 64 2.16 11.38 14.53
C SER A 64 3.63 11.03 14.78
N HIS A 65 3.93 10.68 16.03
CA HIS A 65 5.22 10.12 16.45
C HIS A 65 5.21 8.59 16.49
N LYS A 66 4.03 7.97 16.33
CA LYS A 66 3.86 6.53 16.42
C LYS A 66 4.41 5.82 15.19
N ILE A 67 5.14 4.72 15.40
CA ILE A 67 5.55 3.80 14.34
C ILE A 67 4.69 2.55 14.42
N THR A 68 4.25 2.07 13.27
CA THR A 68 3.59 0.78 13.07
C THR A 68 4.41 -0.03 12.07
N HIS A 69 4.43 -1.37 12.22
CA HIS A 69 5.32 -2.26 11.45
C HIS A 69 4.56 -3.24 10.59
N THR A 70 3.37 -3.67 11.03
CA THR A 70 2.57 -4.71 10.37
C THR A 70 1.20 -4.17 9.94
N ALA A 71 0.52 -4.94 9.09
CA ALA A 71 -0.84 -4.61 8.67
C ALA A 71 -1.81 -4.56 9.86
N SER A 72 -1.71 -5.53 10.79
CA SER A 72 -2.56 -5.56 11.98
C SER A 72 -2.28 -4.41 12.94
N GLU A 73 -1.02 -3.99 13.10
CA GLU A 73 -0.66 -2.81 13.90
C GLU A 73 -1.23 -1.53 13.29
N ALA A 74 -1.11 -1.33 11.96
CA ALA A 74 -1.70 -0.18 11.30
C ALA A 74 -3.22 -0.10 11.49
N LEU A 75 -3.90 -1.24 11.47
CA LEU A 75 -5.34 -1.33 11.75
C LEU A 75 -5.65 -1.02 13.21
N ALA A 76 -4.90 -1.60 14.16
CA ALA A 76 -5.11 -1.42 15.59
C ALA A 76 -4.89 0.02 16.04
N GLU A 77 -3.85 0.66 15.53
CA GLU A 77 -3.48 2.04 15.87
C GLU A 77 -4.28 3.08 15.08
N GLY A 78 -4.93 2.66 13.99
CA GLY A 78 -5.75 3.52 13.13
C GLY A 78 -4.94 4.54 12.34
N GLU A 79 -3.64 4.32 12.14
CA GLU A 79 -2.75 5.21 11.39
C GLU A 79 -1.54 4.44 10.81
N GLY A 80 -0.84 5.05 9.87
CA GLY A 80 0.40 4.47 9.35
C GLY A 80 1.03 5.30 8.24
N VAL A 81 2.32 5.07 8.01
CA VAL A 81 3.00 5.59 6.81
C VAL A 81 2.58 4.79 5.56
N CYS A 82 2.89 5.28 4.36
CA CYS A 82 2.50 4.61 3.11
C CYS A 82 2.91 3.13 3.06
N TYR A 83 4.06 2.75 3.66
CA TYR A 83 4.51 1.36 3.72
C TYR A 83 3.50 0.44 4.41
N VAL A 84 3.12 0.75 5.64
CA VAL A 84 2.19 -0.09 6.40
C VAL A 84 0.74 0.04 5.94
N LYS A 85 0.35 1.19 5.37
CA LYS A 85 -0.97 1.34 4.74
C LYS A 85 -1.10 0.43 3.51
N SER A 86 -0.05 0.31 2.69
CA SER A 86 -0.05 -0.64 1.56
C SER A 86 -0.03 -2.10 2.04
N MET A 87 0.68 -2.42 3.13
CA MET A 87 0.61 -3.74 3.77
C MET A 87 -0.81 -4.06 4.26
N LEU A 88 -1.50 -3.09 4.90
CA LEU A 88 -2.87 -3.26 5.37
C LEU A 88 -3.86 -3.50 4.22
N LEU A 89 -3.75 -2.74 3.13
CA LEU A 89 -4.58 -2.98 1.95
C LEU A 89 -4.33 -4.37 1.37
N ALA A 90 -3.06 -4.78 1.24
CA ALA A 90 -2.71 -6.12 0.77
C ALA A 90 -3.27 -7.20 1.72
N ALA A 91 -3.19 -7.02 3.04
CA ALA A 91 -3.70 -7.97 4.02
C ALA A 91 -5.22 -8.15 3.92
N LEU A 92 -5.98 -7.05 3.82
CA LEU A 92 -7.43 -7.10 3.64
C LEU A 92 -7.81 -7.84 2.35
N LEU A 93 -7.15 -7.56 1.24
CA LEU A 93 -7.43 -8.21 -0.04
C LEU A 93 -7.02 -9.68 -0.06
N ARG A 94 -5.82 -10.02 0.45
CA ARG A 94 -5.34 -11.40 0.55
C ARG A 94 -6.27 -12.28 1.40
N SER A 95 -6.88 -11.73 2.47
CA SER A 95 -7.87 -12.44 3.29
C SER A 95 -9.10 -12.89 2.51
N GLN A 96 -9.36 -12.27 1.35
CA GLN A 96 -10.46 -12.59 0.44
C GLN A 96 -10.01 -13.40 -0.78
N GLY A 97 -8.77 -13.87 -0.82
CA GLY A 97 -8.22 -14.59 -1.96
C GLY A 97 -7.89 -13.69 -3.16
N ILE A 98 -7.84 -12.38 -2.98
CA ILE A 98 -7.45 -11.41 -4.02
C ILE A 98 -5.95 -11.18 -3.94
N ALA A 99 -5.21 -11.56 -5.00
CA ALA A 99 -3.77 -11.42 -5.02
C ALA A 99 -3.38 -9.93 -5.03
N ALA A 100 -2.59 -9.53 -4.02
CA ALA A 100 -2.16 -8.16 -3.84
C ALA A 100 -0.68 -8.11 -3.42
N GLY A 101 0.07 -7.22 -4.06
CA GLY A 101 1.49 -6.96 -3.80
C GLY A 101 1.75 -5.48 -3.51
N LEU A 102 3.02 -5.17 -3.36
CA LEU A 102 3.52 -3.84 -3.04
C LEU A 102 4.28 -3.28 -4.24
N CYS A 103 4.00 -2.03 -4.56
CA CYS A 103 4.69 -1.27 -5.60
C CYS A 103 5.36 -0.05 -4.97
N TYR A 104 6.34 0.51 -5.67
CA TYR A 104 7.10 1.62 -5.14
C TYR A 104 7.38 2.69 -6.19
N GLN A 105 7.51 3.91 -5.70
CA GLN A 105 7.95 5.07 -6.49
C GLN A 105 9.07 5.78 -5.74
N ARG A 106 10.10 6.25 -6.45
CA ARG A 106 11.05 7.20 -5.91
C ARG A 106 10.58 8.60 -6.24
N LEU A 107 10.39 9.44 -5.24
CA LEU A 107 9.84 10.78 -5.35
C LEU A 107 10.85 11.82 -4.89
N ALA A 108 10.97 12.92 -5.62
CA ALA A 108 11.80 14.05 -5.23
C ALA A 108 11.19 14.80 -4.03
N ARG A 109 12.03 15.11 -3.03
CA ARG A 109 11.66 15.87 -1.85
C ARG A 109 12.76 16.84 -1.48
N ALA A 110 12.54 18.13 -1.69
CA ALA A 110 13.53 19.19 -1.49
C ALA A 110 14.86 18.88 -2.20
N ASN A 111 15.91 18.51 -1.47
CA ASN A 111 17.23 18.22 -2.01
C ASN A 111 17.56 16.71 -2.00
N ASP A 112 16.57 15.86 -1.80
CA ASP A 112 16.72 14.42 -1.66
C ASP A 112 15.57 13.68 -2.34
N HIS A 113 15.55 12.36 -2.25
CA HIS A 113 14.46 11.51 -2.71
C HIS A 113 13.94 10.65 -1.56
N ILE A 114 12.72 10.19 -1.70
CA ILE A 114 12.10 9.24 -0.78
C ILE A 114 11.43 8.11 -1.57
N ILE A 115 11.33 6.95 -0.94
CA ILE A 115 10.52 5.86 -1.46
C ILE A 115 9.09 6.02 -0.96
N HIS A 116 8.14 5.99 -1.89
CA HIS A 116 6.70 5.91 -1.65
C HIS A 116 6.20 4.51 -1.98
N ALA A 117 5.28 3.97 -1.17
CA ALA A 117 4.65 2.67 -1.38
C ALA A 117 3.20 2.81 -1.78
N LEU A 118 2.79 1.92 -2.68
CA LEU A 118 1.43 1.74 -3.18
C LEU A 118 1.20 0.24 -3.45
N ASN A 119 0.06 -0.16 -4.01
CA ASN A 119 -0.25 -1.56 -4.23
C ASN A 119 -0.38 -1.95 -5.70
N GLY A 120 0.03 -3.17 -6.03
CA GLY A 120 -0.39 -3.90 -7.22
C GLY A 120 -1.49 -4.90 -6.84
N ILE A 121 -2.59 -4.93 -7.59
CA ILE A 121 -3.71 -5.84 -7.38
C ILE A 121 -3.96 -6.63 -8.66
N TYR A 122 -4.11 -7.94 -8.57
CA TYR A 122 -4.44 -8.77 -9.71
C TYR A 122 -5.95 -8.85 -9.89
N LEU A 123 -6.43 -8.36 -11.02
CA LEU A 123 -7.84 -8.46 -11.41
C LEU A 123 -8.08 -9.79 -12.12
N SER A 124 -8.83 -10.68 -11.46
CA SER A 124 -9.06 -12.06 -11.95
C SER A 124 -9.76 -12.11 -13.29
N ASP A 125 -10.81 -11.31 -13.49
CA ASP A 125 -11.60 -11.30 -14.73
C ASP A 125 -10.81 -10.73 -15.91
N MET A 126 -9.90 -9.77 -15.65
CA MET A 126 -9.08 -9.13 -16.67
C MET A 126 -7.73 -9.82 -16.87
N GLN A 127 -7.36 -10.74 -15.98
CA GLN A 127 -6.07 -11.45 -15.94
C GLN A 127 -4.87 -10.50 -16.00
N LYS A 128 -4.95 -9.38 -15.28
CA LYS A 128 -3.89 -8.38 -15.27
C LYS A 128 -3.69 -7.72 -13.91
N TRP A 129 -2.50 -7.21 -13.69
CA TRP A 129 -2.18 -6.37 -12.54
C TRP A 129 -2.54 -4.91 -12.83
N VAL A 130 -3.09 -4.24 -11.82
CA VAL A 130 -3.35 -2.79 -11.80
C VAL A 130 -2.80 -2.21 -10.52
N ARG A 131 -2.49 -0.92 -10.52
CA ARG A 131 -2.00 -0.27 -9.31
C ARG A 131 -3.06 0.63 -8.69
N VAL A 132 -3.03 0.69 -7.36
CA VAL A 132 -3.84 1.61 -6.55
C VAL A 132 -2.96 2.22 -5.45
N ASP A 133 -3.26 3.45 -5.07
CA ASP A 133 -2.51 4.18 -4.05
C ASP A 133 -3.43 4.59 -2.89
N ALA A 134 -3.41 3.80 -1.82
CA ALA A 134 -4.23 4.03 -0.62
C ALA A 134 -3.54 4.93 0.42
N ARG A 135 -2.50 5.70 0.03
CA ARG A 135 -1.79 6.61 0.94
C ARG A 135 -2.73 7.63 1.60
N GLY A 136 -3.74 8.04 0.92
CA GLY A 136 -4.64 9.13 1.30
C GLY A 136 -4.49 10.32 0.38
N ASN A 137 -5.60 11.03 0.18
CA ASN A 137 -5.65 12.18 -0.71
C ASN A 137 -4.96 13.40 -0.08
N LEU A 138 -4.36 14.22 -0.93
CA LEU A 138 -3.74 15.49 -0.60
C LEU A 138 -4.41 16.61 -1.41
N PRO A 139 -4.35 17.86 -0.99
CA PRO A 139 -4.88 18.97 -1.79
C PRO A 139 -4.33 18.96 -3.22
N GLY A 140 -5.21 18.77 -4.20
CA GLY A 140 -4.86 18.71 -5.62
C GLY A 140 -4.18 17.39 -6.07
N LYS A 141 -4.15 16.37 -5.22
CA LYS A 141 -3.60 15.04 -5.53
C LYS A 141 -4.55 13.98 -4.95
N GLU A 142 -5.28 13.33 -5.83
CA GLU A 142 -6.29 12.36 -5.44
C GLU A 142 -6.04 11.02 -6.12
N ALA A 143 -6.05 9.95 -5.34
CA ALA A 143 -6.05 8.59 -5.85
C ALA A 143 -7.47 8.03 -5.85
N GLU A 144 -7.79 7.24 -6.86
CA GLU A 144 -9.09 6.59 -6.97
C GLU A 144 -8.98 5.20 -7.59
N PHE A 145 -9.89 4.32 -7.21
CA PHE A 145 -10.14 3.04 -7.86
C PHE A 145 -11.55 3.05 -8.43
N TYR A 146 -11.65 2.87 -9.75
CA TYR A 146 -12.92 2.92 -10.49
C TYR A 146 -13.42 1.50 -10.75
N VAL A 147 -14.59 1.14 -10.20
CA VAL A 147 -15.19 -0.18 -10.40
C VAL A 147 -15.61 -0.40 -11.86
N ASP A 148 -16.07 0.66 -12.54
CA ASP A 148 -16.47 0.66 -13.95
C ASP A 148 -15.29 0.81 -14.94
N ALA A 149 -14.12 1.15 -14.45
CA ALA A 149 -12.88 1.24 -15.23
C ALA A 149 -11.68 0.79 -14.38
N PRO A 150 -11.62 -0.48 -13.94
CA PRO A 150 -10.69 -0.94 -12.91
C PRO A 150 -9.22 -0.94 -13.35
N ASP A 151 -8.96 -0.81 -14.65
CA ASP A 151 -7.62 -0.68 -15.22
C ASP A 151 -7.16 0.77 -15.43
N LYS A 152 -8.01 1.74 -15.08
CA LYS A 152 -7.67 3.15 -15.07
C LYS A 152 -6.92 3.48 -13.78
N GLU A 153 -5.62 3.70 -13.89
CA GLU A 153 -4.80 4.14 -12.76
C GLU A 153 -5.03 5.64 -12.46
N GLN A 154 -5.31 5.94 -11.19
CA GLN A 154 -5.25 7.28 -10.64
C GLN A 154 -4.52 7.23 -9.30
N LEU A 155 -3.24 7.57 -9.32
CA LEU A 155 -2.33 7.53 -8.18
C LEU A 155 -2.14 8.93 -7.59
N VAL A 156 -1.74 9.02 -6.32
CA VAL A 156 -1.47 10.30 -5.64
C VAL A 156 -0.33 11.06 -6.32
N PHE A 157 0.71 10.33 -6.77
CA PHE A 157 1.89 10.95 -7.36
C PHE A 157 2.05 10.54 -8.83
N ILE A 158 2.20 11.55 -9.68
CA ILE A 158 2.59 11.39 -11.09
C ILE A 158 4.09 11.59 -11.16
N ILE A 159 4.80 10.60 -11.71
CA ILE A 159 6.26 10.60 -11.81
C ILE A 159 6.76 11.71 -12.74
N ARG A 160 7.79 12.41 -12.30
CA ARG A 160 8.47 13.49 -13.02
C ARG A 160 9.92 13.07 -13.29
N PRO A 161 10.21 12.49 -14.44
CA PRO A 161 11.55 12.00 -14.77
C PRO A 161 12.61 13.11 -14.74
N GLU A 162 12.23 14.35 -15.06
CA GLU A 162 13.09 15.53 -15.00
C GLU A 162 13.54 15.88 -13.58
N MET A 163 12.87 15.33 -12.56
CA MET A 163 13.23 15.45 -11.14
C MET A 163 13.92 14.19 -10.62
N ASP A 164 14.40 13.32 -11.51
CA ASP A 164 14.97 12.01 -11.19
C ASP A 164 14.02 11.11 -10.36
N GLU A 165 12.70 11.30 -10.54
CA GLU A 165 11.69 10.42 -9.98
C GLU A 165 11.58 9.13 -10.81
N VAL A 166 11.32 8.02 -10.14
CA VAL A 166 11.27 6.68 -10.77
C VAL A 166 10.00 5.96 -10.36
N ASP A 167 9.36 5.36 -11.35
CA ASP A 167 8.27 4.41 -11.16
C ASP A 167 8.85 2.99 -11.30
N TYR A 168 9.00 2.27 -10.18
CA TYR A 168 9.59 0.94 -10.23
C TYR A 168 8.58 -0.04 -10.83
N PRO A 169 8.97 -0.85 -11.82
CA PRO A 169 8.04 -1.74 -12.52
C PRO A 169 7.70 -3.01 -11.72
N THR A 170 8.42 -3.28 -10.63
CA THR A 170 8.30 -4.54 -9.88
C THR A 170 7.15 -4.50 -8.89
N ILE A 171 6.34 -5.55 -8.89
CA ILE A 171 5.36 -5.86 -7.85
C ILE A 171 6.01 -6.86 -6.89
N TYR A 172 6.14 -6.46 -5.64
CA TYR A 172 6.78 -7.25 -4.57
C TYR A 172 5.71 -8.05 -3.82
N ALA A 173 6.02 -9.30 -3.51
CA ALA A 173 5.17 -10.14 -2.66
C ALA A 173 5.32 -9.77 -1.18
N GLU A 174 6.52 -9.34 -0.80
CA GLU A 174 6.90 -8.88 0.55
C GLU A 174 7.48 -7.46 0.49
N PRO A 175 7.42 -6.70 1.58
CA PRO A 175 8.06 -5.39 1.60
C PRO A 175 9.58 -5.53 1.50
N PRO A 176 10.27 -4.77 0.62
CA PRO A 176 11.73 -4.72 0.60
C PRO A 176 12.29 -4.33 1.97
N MET A 177 13.37 -5.01 2.38
CA MET A 177 13.98 -4.85 3.71
C MET A 177 14.28 -3.37 4.05
N VAL A 178 14.63 -2.56 3.08
CA VAL A 178 14.94 -1.14 3.30
C VAL A 178 13.73 -0.36 3.83
N THR A 179 12.51 -0.76 3.48
CA THR A 179 11.27 -0.10 3.94
C THR A 179 10.80 -0.59 5.30
N THR A 180 11.09 -1.84 5.68
CA THR A 180 10.75 -2.35 7.02
C THR A 180 11.80 -1.95 8.04
N LYS A 181 13.09 -2.08 7.69
CA LYS A 181 14.20 -1.78 8.57
C LYS A 181 14.19 -0.33 9.07
N VAL A 182 13.83 0.63 8.21
CA VAL A 182 13.74 2.05 8.62
C VAL A 182 12.66 2.26 9.70
N LEU A 183 11.61 1.45 9.72
CA LEU A 183 10.58 1.50 10.78
C LEU A 183 11.06 0.77 12.04
N GLU A 184 11.67 -0.41 11.90
CA GLU A 184 12.12 -1.25 13.02
C GLU A 184 13.27 -0.63 13.83
N GLU A 185 14.19 0.08 13.16
CA GLU A 185 15.36 0.70 13.81
C GLU A 185 15.07 2.08 14.40
N ASN A 186 13.83 2.56 14.34
CA ASN A 186 13.47 3.88 14.82
C ASN A 186 12.26 3.82 15.76
N THR A 187 12.11 4.82 16.61
CA THR A 187 11.04 4.92 17.61
C THR A 187 10.17 6.16 17.46
N ASP A 188 10.48 7.03 16.49
CA ASP A 188 9.77 8.28 16.24
C ASP A 188 9.45 8.43 14.76
N CYS A 189 8.16 8.32 14.41
CA CYS A 189 7.68 8.41 13.04
C CYS A 189 7.95 9.79 12.43
N ALA A 190 7.82 10.87 13.20
CA ALA A 190 8.07 12.22 12.70
C ALA A 190 9.54 12.39 12.27
N GLU A 191 10.48 11.82 13.03
CA GLU A 191 11.89 11.80 12.67
C GLU A 191 12.16 10.97 11.42
N VAL A 192 11.55 9.77 11.31
CA VAL A 192 11.66 8.91 10.12
C VAL A 192 11.19 9.66 8.89
N LEU A 193 10.00 10.24 8.94
CA LEU A 193 9.42 10.99 7.83
C LEU A 193 10.24 12.23 7.46
N LYS A 194 10.89 12.86 8.43
CA LYS A 194 11.68 14.06 8.21
C LYS A 194 13.00 13.79 7.48
N CYS A 195 13.74 12.74 7.85
CA CYS A 195 15.13 12.61 7.42
C CYS A 195 15.68 11.18 7.31
N LYS A 196 14.86 10.12 7.51
CA LYS A 196 15.36 8.75 7.51
C LYS A 196 14.73 7.86 6.43
N LEU A 197 13.72 8.35 5.69
CA LEU A 197 13.14 7.56 4.61
C LEU A 197 14.21 7.20 3.57
N PRO A 198 14.22 5.95 3.07
CA PRO A 198 15.19 5.54 2.06
C PRO A 198 14.96 6.30 0.74
N ALA A 199 16.05 6.61 0.06
CA ALA A 199 16.03 7.25 -1.27
C ALA A 199 16.05 6.22 -2.42
N TYR A 200 16.36 4.96 -2.12
CA TYR A 200 16.46 3.86 -3.10
C TYR A 200 15.91 2.57 -2.49
N LEU A 201 15.42 1.67 -3.37
CA LEU A 201 15.05 0.29 -3.06
C LEU A 201 16.27 -0.62 -3.08
#